data_cafb521abcc0a3d1b05f528916391c58
#
_entry.id   cafb521abcc0a3d1b05f528916391c58
#
_cell.length_a   1.000
_cell.length_b   1.000
_cell.length_c   1.000
_cell.angle_alpha   90.00
_cell.angle_beta   90.00
_cell.angle_gamma   90.00
#
_symmetry.space_group_name_H-M   'P 1'
#
loop_
_entity.id
_entity.type
_entity.pdbx_description
1 polymer ?
#
loop_
_entity_poly.entity_id
_entity_poly.type
_entity_poly.pdbx_seq_one_letter_code
_entity_poly.pdbx_strand_id
1 'polypeptide(L)' 'MYDPAHLGNAILNPAGWFRRPMDVVENSGIAVDDKLIILRAWEADERALQRAEDEGMGGGEHAHLQQVEEALGRLLNEEA' A
#
# COMPACT_ATOMS: atom_id res chain seq x y z
N MET A 1 -13.84 -9.16 3.28
CA MET A 1 -14.25 -7.81 3.69
C MET A 1 -13.31 -7.29 4.76
N TYR A 2 -12.89 -6.05 4.64
CA TYR A 2 -12.00 -5.45 5.63
C TYR A 2 -12.74 -5.15 6.94
N ASP A 3 -12.09 -5.46 8.06
CA ASP A 3 -12.61 -5.20 9.39
C ASP A 3 -11.57 -4.34 10.13
N PRO A 4 -11.94 -3.20 10.72
CA PRO A 4 -10.98 -2.37 11.44
C PRO A 4 -10.19 -3.12 12.51
N ALA A 5 -10.76 -4.19 13.08
CA ALA A 5 -10.05 -5.02 14.04
C ALA A 5 -8.82 -5.71 13.43
N HIS A 6 -8.75 -5.77 12.11
CA HIS A 6 -7.64 -6.41 11.41
C HIS A 6 -6.60 -5.40 10.88
N LEU A 7 -6.70 -4.15 11.29
CA LEU A 7 -5.78 -3.12 10.80
C LEU A 7 -4.32 -3.50 11.00
N GLY A 8 -3.98 -4.03 12.16
CA GLY A 8 -2.61 -4.45 12.41
C GLY A 8 -2.10 -5.48 11.42
N ASN A 9 -2.95 -6.43 11.05
CA ASN A 9 -2.59 -7.45 10.08
C ASN A 9 -2.44 -6.86 8.68
N ALA A 10 -3.32 -5.92 8.33
CA ALA A 10 -3.25 -5.27 7.03
C ALA A 10 -1.98 -4.42 6.89
N ILE A 11 -1.54 -3.80 7.98
CA ILE A 11 -0.31 -3.02 7.99
C ILE A 11 0.90 -3.93 7.79
N LEU A 12 0.89 -5.10 8.43
CA LEU A 12 2.00 -6.03 8.33
C LEU A 12 2.08 -6.71 6.96
N ASN A 13 0.94 -6.89 6.31
CA ASN A 13 0.90 -7.57 5.03
C ASN A 13 -0.17 -7.00 4.12
N PRO A 14 0.01 -5.75 3.66
CA PRO A 14 -1.03 -5.11 2.85
C PRO A 14 -1.36 -5.89 1.58
N ALA A 15 -0.36 -6.42 0.92
CA ALA A 15 -0.56 -7.15 -0.32
C ALA A 15 -1.35 -8.44 -0.13
N GLY A 16 -1.39 -8.95 1.10
CA GLY A 16 -2.19 -10.13 1.42
C GLY A 16 -3.66 -9.81 1.63
N TRP A 17 -3.99 -8.54 1.90
CA TRP A 17 -5.35 -8.11 2.15
C TRP A 17 -5.98 -7.41 0.95
N PHE A 18 -5.18 -6.77 0.11
CA PHE A 18 -5.66 -6.01 -1.03
C PHE A 18 -4.87 -6.40 -2.27
N ARG A 19 -5.55 -6.51 -3.39
CA ARG A 19 -4.88 -6.85 -4.66
C ARG A 19 -4.06 -5.68 -5.18
N ARG A 20 -4.61 -4.48 -5.05
CA ARG A 20 -3.97 -3.27 -5.56
C ARG A 20 -4.03 -2.18 -4.52
N PRO A 21 -3.03 -1.30 -4.49
CA PRO A 21 -3.07 -0.18 -3.57
C PRO A 21 -4.33 0.67 -3.70
N MET A 22 -4.82 0.85 -4.92
CA MET A 22 -6.02 1.66 -5.14
C MET A 22 -7.25 1.03 -4.47
N ASP A 23 -7.27 -0.28 -4.26
CA ASP A 23 -8.37 -0.94 -3.56
C ASP A 23 -8.51 -0.42 -2.13
N VAL A 24 -7.39 -0.02 -1.51
CA VAL A 24 -7.44 0.60 -0.18
C VAL A 24 -8.15 1.94 -0.26
N VAL A 25 -7.79 2.76 -1.24
CA VAL A 25 -8.37 4.09 -1.42
C VAL A 25 -9.87 4.01 -1.67
N GLU A 26 -10.29 3.04 -2.49
CA GLU A 26 -11.67 2.91 -2.90
C GLU A 26 -12.55 2.19 -1.89
N ASN A 27 -11.97 1.66 -0.83
CA ASN A 27 -12.72 0.92 0.17
C ASN A 27 -13.40 1.87 1.14
N SER A 28 -14.72 2.00 1.03
CA SER A 28 -15.48 2.92 1.89
C SER A 28 -15.58 2.46 3.34
N GLY A 29 -15.23 1.20 3.60
CA GLY A 29 -15.26 0.67 4.96
C GLY A 29 -14.03 0.98 5.79
N ILE A 30 -13.03 1.66 5.20
CA ILE A 30 -11.79 1.99 5.88
C ILE A 30 -11.74 3.50 6.09
N ALA A 31 -11.45 3.92 7.32
CA ALA A 31 -11.28 5.34 7.61
C ALA A 31 -10.04 5.88 6.90
N VAL A 32 -10.05 7.17 6.56
CA VAL A 32 -8.95 7.79 5.84
C VAL A 32 -7.62 7.62 6.56
N ASP A 33 -7.60 7.83 7.86
CA ASP A 33 -6.37 7.68 8.65
C ASP A 33 -5.81 6.26 8.52
N ASP A 34 -6.70 5.28 8.54
CA ASP A 34 -6.28 3.89 8.40
C ASP A 34 -5.79 3.59 6.99
N LYS A 35 -6.41 4.19 5.98
CA LYS A 35 -5.94 4.05 4.61
C LYS A 35 -4.51 4.57 4.47
N LEU A 36 -4.24 5.72 5.07
CA LEU A 36 -2.89 6.28 5.04
C LEU A 36 -1.87 5.36 5.70
N ILE A 37 -2.22 4.81 6.85
CA ILE A 37 -1.32 3.91 7.56
C ILE A 37 -1.01 2.67 6.71
N ILE A 38 -2.04 2.08 6.13
CA ILE A 38 -1.89 0.88 5.30
C ILE A 38 -1.02 1.18 4.08
N LEU A 39 -1.31 2.28 3.39
CA LEU A 39 -0.58 2.62 2.17
C LEU A 39 0.87 2.99 2.46
N ARG A 40 1.14 3.67 3.56
CA ARG A 40 2.52 4.00 3.91
C ARG A 40 3.31 2.75 4.30
N ALA A 41 2.68 1.81 4.98
CA ALA A 41 3.33 0.54 5.27
C ALA A 41 3.62 -0.22 3.98
N TRP A 42 2.69 -0.21 3.04
CA TRP A 42 2.88 -0.85 1.74
C TRP A 42 4.02 -0.19 0.97
N GLU A 43 4.06 1.14 1.00
CA GLU A 43 5.12 1.89 0.35
C GLU A 43 6.50 1.48 0.89
N ALA A 44 6.61 1.37 2.21
CA ALA A 44 7.87 0.99 2.83
C ALA A 44 8.30 -0.41 2.39
N ASP A 45 7.34 -1.34 2.32
CA ASP A 45 7.63 -2.69 1.88
C ASP A 45 8.10 -2.73 0.43
N GLU A 46 7.42 -1.96 -0.44
CA GLU A 46 7.79 -1.95 -1.85
C GLU A 46 9.13 -1.27 -2.08
N ARG A 47 9.45 -0.25 -1.30
CA ARG A 47 10.76 0.40 -1.39
C ARG A 47 11.87 -0.55 -0.96
N ALA A 48 11.62 -1.37 0.05
CA ALA A 48 12.59 -2.34 0.49
C ALA A 48 12.84 -3.39 -0.59
N LEU A 49 11.78 -3.84 -1.25
CA LEU A 49 11.90 -4.79 -2.35
C LEU A 49 12.66 -4.19 -3.52
N GLN A 50 12.38 -2.95 -3.86
CA GLN A 50 13.07 -2.27 -4.95
C GLN A 50 14.55 -2.12 -4.66
N ARG A 51 14.88 -1.80 -3.42
CA ARG A 51 16.29 -1.66 -3.02
C ARG A 51 17.03 -2.99 -3.16
N ALA A 52 16.39 -4.08 -2.79
CA ALA A 52 16.99 -5.40 -2.93
C ALA A 52 17.27 -5.72 -4.41
N GLU A 53 16.37 -5.33 -5.31
CA GLU A 53 16.56 -5.53 -6.74
C GLU A 53 17.73 -4.69 -7.26
N ASP A 54 17.85 -3.44 -6.80
CA ASP A 54 18.93 -2.56 -7.21
C ASP A 54 20.29 -3.09 -6.80
N GLU A 55 20.34 -3.93 -5.78
CA GLU A 55 21.57 -4.53 -5.32
C GLU A 55 21.96 -5.78 -6.11
N GLY A 56 21.31 -6.02 -7.23
CA GLY A 56 21.72 -7.09 -8.12
C GLY A 56 20.85 -8.31 -8.11
N MET A 57 19.75 -8.26 -7.38
CA MET A 57 18.82 -9.39 -7.36
C MET A 57 18.05 -9.54 -8.65
N GLY A 58 18.03 -8.53 -9.46
CA GLY A 58 17.53 -8.55 -10.82
C GLY A 58 16.16 -9.16 -11.04
N GLY A 59 15.45 -8.68 -12.05
CA GLY A 59 14.26 -9.36 -12.54
C GLY A 59 13.01 -9.22 -11.70
N GLY A 60 13.04 -8.47 -10.63
CA GLY A 60 11.86 -8.28 -9.81
C GLY A 60 10.88 -7.31 -10.42
N GLU A 61 9.70 -7.28 -9.88
CA GLU A 61 8.66 -6.37 -10.35
C GLU A 61 8.64 -5.11 -9.52
N HIS A 62 8.79 -3.98 -10.19
CA HIS A 62 8.81 -2.67 -9.54
C HIS A 62 7.46 -1.97 -9.59
N ALA A 63 6.52 -2.54 -10.31
CA ALA A 63 5.27 -1.85 -10.64
C ALA A 63 4.45 -1.45 -9.43
N HIS A 64 4.57 -2.18 -8.35
CA HIS A 64 3.72 -1.95 -7.19
C HIS A 64 4.06 -0.67 -6.45
N LEU A 65 5.34 -0.29 -6.40
CA LEU A 65 5.70 0.96 -5.74
C LEU A 65 5.02 2.15 -6.40
N GLN A 66 5.03 2.19 -7.73
CA GLN A 66 4.37 3.27 -8.46
C GLN A 66 2.88 3.30 -8.15
N GLN A 67 2.25 2.13 -8.11
CA GLN A 67 0.83 2.04 -7.80
C GLN A 67 0.52 2.54 -6.39
N VAL A 68 1.38 2.22 -5.43
CA VAL A 68 1.20 2.69 -4.06
C VAL A 68 1.31 4.21 -4.00
N GLU A 69 2.30 4.77 -4.71
CA GLU A 69 2.47 6.21 -4.72
C GLU A 69 1.30 6.92 -5.39
N GLU A 70 0.76 6.34 -6.45
CA GLU A 70 -0.43 6.89 -7.10
C GLU A 70 -1.64 6.84 -6.16
N ALA A 71 -1.80 5.75 -5.43
CA ALA A 71 -2.89 5.61 -4.49
C ALA A 71 -2.77 6.63 -3.35
N LEU A 72 -1.56 6.81 -2.82
CA LEU A 72 -1.33 7.80 -1.79
C LEU A 72 -1.63 9.21 -2.29
N GLY A 73 -1.17 9.52 -3.50
CA GLY A 73 -1.42 10.83 -4.10
C GLY A 73 -2.90 11.09 -4.27
N ARG A 74 -3.65 10.10 -4.72
CA ARG A 74 -5.09 10.24 -4.89
C ARG A 74 -5.79 10.44 -3.56
N LEU A 75 -5.41 9.65 -2.55
CA LEU A 75 -6.01 9.77 -1.23
C LEU A 75 -5.79 11.16 -0.64
N LEU A 76 -4.55 11.65 -0.71
CA LEU A 76 -4.21 12.97 -0.18
C LEU A 76 -4.94 14.07 -0.95
N ASN A 77 -5.10 13.87 -2.25
CA ASN A 77 -5.80 14.84 -3.10
C ASN A 77 -7.29 14.92 -2.76
N GLU A 78 -7.90 13.79 -2.48
CA GLU A 78 -9.31 13.75 -2.14
C GLU A 78 -9.58 14.35 -0.76
N GLU A 79 -8.59 14.32 0.11
CA GLU A 79 -8.73 14.87 1.46
C GLU A 79 -8.34 16.35 1.56
N ALA A 80 -7.72 16.87 0.54
CA ALA A 80 -7.26 18.26 0.55
C ALA A 80 -8.43 19.27 0.46
#